data_6353c5f6f1a7ef9e5c309cbbec0cc123
#
_entry.id   6353c5f6f1a7ef9e5c309cbbec0cc123
#
_cell.length_a   1.000
_cell.length_b   1.000
_cell.length_c   1.000
_cell.angle_alpha   90.00
_cell.angle_beta   90.00
_cell.angle_gamma   90.00
#
_symmetry.space_group_name_H-M   'P 1'
#
loop_
_entity.id
_entity.type
_entity.pdbx_description
1 polymer ?
#
loop_
_entity_poly.entity_id
_entity_poly.type
_entity_poly.pdbx_seq_one_letter_code
_entity_poly.pdbx_strand_id
1 'polypeptide(L)'
;PIVEEGFAKHHIAEEVIDYYLASMKESDIDTMILGCTHYPLLRSRIMKYLGDGIELVNPAYETAMELRKLLKGMDLLNEGGSRGKETKGEEQKGPACANGSYEFYVSDTADKFKQFANSILPYDIRTTQRINIEEY
;
A
#
# COMPACT_ATOMS: atom_id res chain seq x y z
N PRO A 1 -4.43 -11.14 -9.13
CA PRO A 1 -5.20 -10.70 -10.32
C PRO A 1 -6.32 -9.73 -9.97
N ILE A 2 -7.24 -10.06 -9.02
CA ILE A 2 -8.40 -9.22 -8.70
C ILE A 2 -8.01 -7.79 -8.32
N VAL A 3 -6.96 -7.64 -7.53
CA VAL A 3 -6.47 -6.33 -7.09
C VAL A 3 -5.77 -5.61 -8.23
N GLU A 4 -4.89 -6.30 -8.96
CA GLU A 4 -4.11 -5.73 -10.05
C GLU A 4 -4.96 -5.31 -11.25
N GLU A 5 -6.04 -6.03 -11.51
CA GLU A 5 -7.02 -5.71 -12.57
C GLU A 5 -8.09 -4.69 -12.11
N GLY A 6 -7.94 -4.10 -10.93
CA GLY A 6 -8.83 -3.07 -10.42
C GLY A 6 -10.17 -3.56 -9.87
N PHE A 7 -10.37 -4.87 -9.72
CA PHE A 7 -11.62 -5.46 -9.21
C PHE A 7 -11.73 -5.48 -7.69
N ALA A 8 -10.79 -4.89 -6.96
CA ALA A 8 -10.83 -4.86 -5.50
C ALA A 8 -12.13 -4.28 -4.92
N LYS A 9 -12.80 -3.37 -5.66
CA LYS A 9 -14.10 -2.79 -5.28
C LYS A 9 -15.30 -3.43 -5.99
N HIS A 10 -15.08 -4.42 -6.85
CA HIS A 10 -16.13 -5.11 -7.60
C HIS A 10 -16.74 -6.25 -6.77
N HIS A 11 -17.98 -6.67 -7.10
CA HIS A 11 -18.65 -7.78 -6.41
C HIS A 11 -17.91 -9.12 -6.54
N ILE A 12 -17.16 -9.34 -7.64
CA ILE A 12 -16.29 -10.52 -7.82
C ILE A 12 -15.32 -10.70 -6.63
N ALA A 13 -14.81 -9.59 -6.05
CA ALA A 13 -13.94 -9.69 -4.89
C ALA A 13 -14.68 -10.28 -3.67
N GLU A 14 -15.98 -10.01 -3.51
CA GLU A 14 -16.79 -10.59 -2.43
C GLU A 14 -16.97 -12.09 -2.62
N GLU A 15 -17.26 -12.55 -3.82
CA GLU A 15 -17.41 -13.99 -4.14
C GLU A 15 -16.10 -14.75 -3.92
N VAL A 16 -14.98 -14.16 -4.31
CA VAL A 16 -13.65 -14.77 -4.10
C VAL A 16 -13.27 -14.81 -2.61
N ILE A 17 -13.57 -13.75 -1.87
CA ILE A 17 -13.37 -13.71 -0.41
C ILE A 17 -14.21 -14.78 0.27
N ASP A 18 -15.48 -14.89 -0.10
CA ASP A 18 -16.37 -15.93 0.42
C ASP A 18 -15.81 -17.33 0.16
N TYR A 19 -15.42 -17.61 -1.08
CA TYR A 19 -14.87 -18.92 -1.46
C TYR A 19 -13.61 -19.30 -0.66
N TYR A 20 -12.67 -18.36 -0.49
CA TYR A 20 -11.40 -18.67 0.19
C TYR A 20 -11.47 -18.57 1.72
N LEU A 21 -12.34 -17.76 2.26
CA LEU A 21 -12.39 -17.51 3.70
C LEU A 21 -13.57 -18.20 4.42
N ALA A 22 -14.40 -18.96 3.72
CA ALA A 22 -15.55 -19.66 4.32
C ALA A 22 -15.13 -20.52 5.51
N SER A 23 -14.09 -21.34 5.38
CA SER A 23 -13.59 -22.20 6.44
C SER A 23 -12.98 -21.42 7.63
N MET A 24 -12.43 -20.24 7.37
CA MET A 24 -11.87 -19.39 8.43
C MET A 24 -12.95 -18.71 9.24
N LYS A 25 -14.06 -18.35 8.61
CA LYS A 25 -15.22 -17.78 9.27
C LYS A 25 -15.88 -18.76 10.27
N GLU A 26 -15.78 -20.06 9.98
CA GLU A 26 -16.31 -21.14 10.83
C GLU A 26 -15.28 -21.61 11.87
N SER A 27 -14.05 -21.12 11.82
CA SER A 27 -12.98 -21.50 12.74
C SER A 27 -12.94 -20.60 13.97
N ASP A 28 -12.24 -21.04 15.01
CA ASP A 28 -12.09 -20.34 16.29
C ASP A 28 -10.85 -19.41 16.28
N ILE A 29 -10.59 -18.74 15.13
CA ILE A 29 -9.51 -17.77 15.03
C ILE A 29 -9.98 -16.38 15.49
N ASP A 30 -9.13 -15.68 16.19
CA ASP A 30 -9.33 -14.29 16.62
C ASP A 30 -8.48 -13.29 15.82
N THR A 31 -7.46 -13.78 15.12
CA THR A 31 -6.49 -12.94 14.42
C THR A 31 -6.14 -13.53 13.06
N MET A 32 -6.09 -12.68 12.04
CA MET A 32 -5.65 -13.04 10.68
C MET A 32 -4.58 -12.09 10.18
N ILE A 33 -3.42 -12.63 9.77
CA ILE A 33 -2.34 -11.87 9.17
C ILE A 33 -2.54 -11.79 7.65
N LEU A 34 -2.62 -10.56 7.13
CA LEU A 34 -2.70 -10.29 5.70
C LEU A 34 -1.31 -10.39 5.06
N GLY A 35 -0.79 -11.61 4.95
CA GLY A 35 0.59 -11.93 4.57
C GLY A 35 0.93 -11.79 3.07
N CYS A 36 0.20 -10.95 2.34
CA CYS A 36 0.45 -10.64 0.94
C CYS A 36 0.29 -9.14 0.71
N THR A 37 1.08 -8.55 -0.17
CA THR A 37 1.04 -7.11 -0.48
C THR A 37 -0.32 -6.64 -1.02
N HIS A 38 -1.10 -7.52 -1.61
CA HIS A 38 -2.43 -7.22 -2.17
C HIS A 38 -3.56 -7.31 -1.14
N TYR A 39 -3.44 -8.15 -0.12
CA TYR A 39 -4.53 -8.40 0.83
C TYR A 39 -4.95 -7.17 1.65
N PRO A 40 -4.04 -6.27 2.06
CA PRO A 40 -4.44 -5.03 2.72
C PRO A 40 -5.38 -4.14 1.89
N LEU A 41 -5.31 -4.23 0.56
CA LEU A 41 -6.21 -3.50 -0.35
C LEU A 41 -7.64 -4.07 -0.37
N LEU A 42 -7.82 -5.31 0.09
CA LEU A 42 -9.11 -5.98 0.29
C LEU A 42 -9.59 -5.92 1.74
N ARG A 43 -8.84 -5.28 2.66
CA ARG A 43 -9.08 -5.31 4.10
C ARG A 43 -10.52 -5.02 4.49
N SER A 44 -11.12 -3.98 3.93
CA SER A 44 -12.50 -3.58 4.25
C SER A 44 -13.53 -4.64 3.87
N ARG A 45 -13.32 -5.36 2.78
CA ARG A 45 -14.20 -6.44 2.34
C ARG A 45 -14.00 -7.71 3.15
N ILE A 46 -12.75 -8.04 3.45
CA ILE A 46 -12.40 -9.18 4.32
C ILE A 46 -13.01 -8.96 5.72
N MET A 47 -12.87 -7.76 6.28
CA MET A 47 -13.45 -7.42 7.57
C MET A 47 -14.99 -7.50 7.55
N LYS A 48 -15.62 -6.98 6.49
CA LYS A 48 -17.08 -7.08 6.31
C LYS A 48 -17.55 -8.53 6.26
N TYR A 49 -16.77 -9.42 5.62
CA TYR A 49 -17.09 -10.84 5.49
C TYR A 49 -16.91 -11.62 6.79
N LEU A 50 -15.77 -11.42 7.47
CA LEU A 50 -15.43 -12.16 8.69
C LEU A 50 -16.15 -11.63 9.93
N GLY A 51 -16.54 -10.35 9.92
CA GLY A 51 -17.14 -9.67 11.07
C GLY A 51 -16.11 -9.13 12.06
N ASP A 52 -16.61 -8.51 13.13
CA ASP A 52 -15.79 -7.78 14.11
C ASP A 52 -15.03 -8.68 15.12
N GLY A 53 -15.24 -9.99 15.04
CA GLY A 53 -14.61 -10.95 15.96
C GLY A 53 -13.17 -11.32 15.59
N ILE A 54 -12.69 -10.94 14.40
CA ILE A 54 -11.35 -11.30 13.91
C ILE A 54 -10.53 -10.03 13.64
N GLU A 55 -9.38 -9.91 14.31
CA GLU A 55 -8.45 -8.83 14.08
C GLU A 55 -7.63 -9.07 12.80
N LEU A 56 -7.61 -8.08 11.88
CA LEU A 56 -6.82 -8.13 10.65
C LEU A 56 -5.51 -7.38 10.82
N VAL A 57 -4.41 -8.10 10.82
CA VAL A 57 -3.06 -7.55 10.94
C VAL A 57 -2.47 -7.29 9.55
N ASN A 58 -2.04 -6.05 9.31
CA ASN A 58 -1.28 -5.68 8.11
C ASN A 58 0.21 -5.65 8.43
N PRO A 59 1.00 -6.68 8.08
CA PRO A 59 2.41 -6.75 8.45
C PRO A 59 3.26 -5.63 7.86
N ALA A 60 2.90 -5.10 6.70
CA ALA A 60 3.62 -3.96 6.11
C ALA A 60 3.45 -2.69 6.96
N TYR A 61 2.23 -2.43 7.44
CA TYR A 61 1.96 -1.31 8.33
C TYR A 61 2.69 -1.46 9.67
N GLU A 62 2.59 -2.62 10.30
CA GLU A 62 3.24 -2.90 11.58
C GLU A 62 4.76 -2.78 11.49
N THR A 63 5.36 -3.32 10.42
CA THR A 63 6.80 -3.20 10.16
C THR A 63 7.21 -1.73 9.96
N ALA A 64 6.44 -0.94 9.23
CA ALA A 64 6.72 0.49 9.03
C ALA A 64 6.63 1.28 10.33
N MET A 65 5.66 0.96 11.19
CA MET A 65 5.51 1.59 12.50
C MET A 65 6.67 1.24 13.44
N GLU A 66 7.10 -0.02 13.46
CA GLU A 66 8.24 -0.45 14.27
C GLU A 66 9.56 0.16 13.77
N LEU A 67 9.76 0.21 12.44
CA LEU A 67 10.91 0.90 11.84
C LEU A 67 10.95 2.38 12.25
N ARG A 68 9.81 3.08 12.18
CA ARG A 68 9.72 4.48 12.60
C ARG A 68 10.11 4.65 14.07
N LYS A 69 9.63 3.77 14.94
CA LYS A 69 9.96 3.78 16.37
C LYS A 69 11.45 3.54 16.62
N LEU A 70 12.03 2.58 15.90
CA LEU A 70 13.46 2.28 15.95
C LEU A 70 14.30 3.49 15.52
N LEU A 71 14.00 4.08 14.35
CA LEU A 71 14.73 5.25 13.84
C LEU A 71 14.61 6.44 14.78
N LYS A 72 13.44 6.66 15.39
CA LYS A 72 13.25 7.70 16.40
C LYS A 72 14.10 7.45 17.65
N GLY A 73 14.17 6.20 18.12
CA GLY A 73 15.00 5.82 19.29
C GLY A 73 16.50 5.97 19.05
N MET A 74 16.92 5.87 17.79
CA MET A 74 18.32 6.03 17.36
C MET A 74 18.67 7.47 16.93
N ASP A 75 17.74 8.42 17.00
CA ASP A 75 17.88 9.80 16.51
C ASP A 75 18.22 9.89 15.01
N LEU A 76 17.71 8.91 14.24
CA LEU A 76 17.91 8.81 12.79
C LEU A 76 16.64 9.14 12.00
N LEU A 77 15.52 9.42 12.67
CA LEU A 77 14.27 9.75 12.02
C LEU A 77 14.36 11.13 11.37
N ASN A 78 14.12 11.19 10.05
CA ASN A 78 13.97 12.45 9.37
C ASN A 78 12.57 13.04 9.66
N GLU A 79 12.51 14.01 10.56
CA GLU A 79 11.25 14.68 10.93
C GLU A 79 10.80 15.76 9.94
N GLY A 80 11.38 15.78 8.74
CA GLY A 80 10.98 16.75 7.71
C GLY A 80 11.36 18.18 8.11
N GLY A 81 12.60 18.38 8.53
CA GLY A 81 13.09 19.68 8.96
C GLY A 81 12.93 20.73 7.87
N SER A 82 12.36 21.86 8.25
CA SER A 82 12.21 23.07 7.45
C SER A 82 13.60 23.63 7.08
N ARG A 83 14.25 23.01 6.12
CA ARG A 83 15.46 23.53 5.48
C ARG A 83 15.20 23.71 4.00
N GLY A 84 14.71 24.86 3.62
CA GLY A 84 14.76 25.28 2.23
C GLY A 84 13.54 26.05 1.78
N LYS A 85 13.72 27.35 1.70
CA LYS A 85 13.11 28.37 0.85
C LYS A 85 11.80 28.01 0.14
N GLU A 86 10.77 28.77 0.48
CA GLU A 86 9.54 28.92 -0.28
C GLU A 86 9.84 29.14 -1.76
N THR A 87 9.61 28.12 -2.56
CA THR A 87 9.35 28.30 -3.99
C THR A 87 7.85 28.39 -4.16
N LYS A 88 7.36 29.60 -4.41
CA LYS A 88 5.98 29.85 -4.84
C LYS A 88 5.75 29.11 -6.17
N GLY A 89 4.83 28.18 -6.19
CA GLY A 89 4.33 27.58 -7.43
C GLY A 89 3.76 26.20 -7.22
N GLU A 90 2.46 26.10 -7.32
CA GLU A 90 1.61 24.91 -7.50
C GLU A 90 1.42 23.95 -6.32
N GLU A 91 0.16 23.89 -5.89
CA GLU A 91 -0.36 22.99 -4.86
C GLU A 91 -0.09 21.51 -5.22
N GLN A 92 0.95 20.93 -4.65
CA GLN A 92 1.12 19.48 -4.65
C GLN A 92 0.42 18.91 -3.41
N LYS A 93 -0.78 18.36 -3.59
CA LYS A 93 -1.43 17.49 -2.62
C LYS A 93 -0.68 16.15 -2.55
N GLY A 94 0.43 16.12 -1.84
CA GLY A 94 1.14 14.91 -1.46
C GLY A 94 1.27 14.83 0.06
N PRO A 95 1.53 13.66 0.66
CA PRO A 95 1.80 13.57 2.09
C PRO A 95 2.97 14.51 2.40
N ALA A 96 2.88 15.18 3.53
CA ALA A 96 3.79 16.21 4.00
C ALA A 96 5.22 15.72 4.29
N CYS A 97 5.89 15.18 3.27
CA CYS A 97 7.32 15.07 3.19
C CYS A 97 7.79 16.30 2.41
N ALA A 98 7.99 17.38 3.08
CA ALA A 98 8.15 18.72 2.49
C ALA A 98 9.29 18.86 1.47
N ASN A 99 10.16 17.85 1.24
CA ASN A 99 11.26 17.88 0.29
C ASN A 99 11.69 16.50 -0.25
N GLY A 100 10.80 15.51 -0.31
CA GLY A 100 11.10 14.22 -0.93
C GLY A 100 10.75 14.22 -2.42
N SER A 101 11.58 13.57 -3.24
CA SER A 101 11.25 13.21 -4.62
C SER A 101 11.09 11.71 -4.76
N TYR A 102 10.31 11.28 -5.74
CA TYR A 102 10.07 9.88 -6.03
C TYR A 102 10.43 9.59 -7.47
N GLU A 103 11.19 8.52 -7.66
CA GLU A 103 11.52 7.98 -8.96
C GLU A 103 11.06 6.52 -9.01
N PHE A 104 10.31 6.17 -10.03
CA PHE A 104 9.75 4.84 -10.18
C PHE A 104 10.33 4.15 -11.41
N TYR A 105 10.87 2.97 -11.18
CA TYR A 105 11.47 2.13 -12.21
C TYR A 105 10.75 0.80 -12.26
N VAL A 106 10.48 0.31 -13.47
CA VAL A 106 9.80 -0.96 -13.70
C VAL A 106 10.49 -1.76 -14.79
N SER A 107 10.46 -3.07 -14.68
CA SER A 107 11.04 -3.99 -15.67
C SER A 107 10.06 -4.34 -16.80
N ASP A 108 8.77 -4.05 -16.62
CA ASP A 108 7.71 -4.37 -17.57
C ASP A 108 6.92 -3.11 -17.99
N THR A 109 5.64 -3.23 -18.23
CA THR A 109 4.79 -2.17 -18.79
C THR A 109 4.61 -1.00 -17.82
N ALA A 110 5.24 0.13 -18.10
CA ALA A 110 5.21 1.32 -17.24
C ALA A 110 3.79 1.89 -17.04
N ASP A 111 2.93 1.82 -18.07
CA ASP A 111 1.56 2.34 -18.00
C ASP A 111 0.67 1.54 -17.05
N LYS A 112 0.76 0.20 -17.04
CA LYS A 112 0.02 -0.65 -16.10
C LYS A 112 0.45 -0.37 -14.65
N PHE A 113 1.74 -0.27 -14.41
CA PHE A 113 2.26 0.09 -13.10
C PHE A 113 1.73 1.45 -12.64
N LYS A 114 1.79 2.46 -13.51
CA LYS A 114 1.31 3.81 -13.20
C LYS A 114 -0.18 3.82 -12.86
N GLN A 115 -1.02 3.13 -13.64
CA GLN A 115 -2.45 3.02 -13.37
C GLN A 115 -2.73 2.36 -12.02
N PHE A 116 -2.08 1.25 -11.75
CA PHE A 116 -2.22 0.54 -10.48
C PHE A 116 -1.75 1.39 -9.30
N ALA A 117 -0.56 1.96 -9.38
CA ALA A 117 0.02 2.77 -8.32
C ALA A 117 -0.84 4.02 -8.00
N ASN A 118 -1.38 4.70 -9.02
CA ASN A 118 -2.29 5.83 -8.83
C ASN A 118 -3.65 5.42 -8.21
N SER A 119 -4.00 4.14 -8.26
CA SER A 119 -5.21 3.64 -7.58
C SER A 119 -5.04 3.44 -6.08
N ILE A 120 -3.81 3.31 -5.59
CA ILE A 120 -3.49 2.98 -4.19
C ILE A 120 -2.70 4.06 -3.45
N LEU A 121 -1.90 4.86 -4.18
CA LEU A 121 -1.11 5.93 -3.59
C LEU A 121 -1.96 7.20 -3.42
N PRO A 122 -1.69 7.99 -2.37
CA PRO A 122 -2.41 9.25 -2.13
C PRO A 122 -1.98 10.41 -3.04
N TYR A 123 -1.07 10.14 -3.98
CA TYR A 123 -0.53 11.11 -4.94
C TYR A 123 -0.35 10.46 -6.30
N ASP A 124 -0.41 11.26 -7.37
CA ASP A 124 -0.25 10.77 -8.73
C ASP A 124 1.23 10.55 -9.09
N ILE A 125 1.54 9.36 -9.60
CA ILE A 125 2.83 9.08 -10.23
C ILE A 125 2.84 9.71 -11.61
N ARG A 126 3.68 10.70 -11.81
CA ARG A 126 3.79 11.43 -13.08
C ARG A 126 4.71 10.72 -14.06
N THR A 127 5.83 10.20 -13.57
CA THR A 127 6.87 9.56 -14.38
C THR A 127 7.20 8.17 -13.88
N THR A 128 7.29 7.24 -14.81
CA THR A 128 7.77 5.87 -14.56
C THR A 128 8.73 5.51 -15.68
N GLN A 129 9.90 5.00 -15.35
CA GLN A 129 10.92 4.62 -16.31
C GLN A 129 10.98 3.08 -16.41
N ARG A 130 10.94 2.57 -17.64
CA ARG A 130 11.21 1.16 -17.88
C ARG A 130 12.73 0.94 -17.89
N ILE A 131 13.18 -0.05 -17.13
CA ILE A 131 14.57 -0.48 -17.11
C ILE A 131 14.68 -1.93 -17.61
N ASN A 132 15.78 -2.23 -18.28
CA ASN A 132 16.11 -3.59 -18.67
C ASN A 132 16.93 -4.22 -17.54
N ILE A 133 16.35 -5.16 -16.81
CA ILE A 133 17.03 -5.84 -15.69
C ILE A 133 18.15 -6.78 -16.13
N GLU A 134 18.22 -7.14 -17.42
CA GLU A 134 19.31 -7.99 -17.97
C GLU A 134 20.59 -7.19 -18.19
N GLU A 135 20.56 -5.87 -18.07
CA GLU A 135 21.73 -5.00 -18.18
C GLU A 135 22.41 -4.72 -16.82
N TYR A 136 21.89 -5.27 -15.74
CA TYR A 136 22.41 -5.20 -14.39
C TYR A 136 22.85 -6.59 -13.90
#